data_333296713d3a6c7e71c9b7437aa84336
#
_entry.id   333296713d3a6c7e71c9b7437aa84336
#
_cell.length_a   1.000
_cell.length_b   1.000
_cell.length_c   1.000
_cell.angle_alpha   90.00
_cell.angle_beta   90.00
_cell.angle_gamma   90.00
#
_symmetry.space_group_name_H-M   'P 1'
#
loop_
_entity.id
_entity.type
_entity.pdbx_description
1 polymer ?
#
loop_
_entity_poly.entity_id
_entity_poly.type
_entity_poly.pdbx_seq_one_letter_code
_entity_poly.pdbx_strand_id
1 'polypeptide(L)'
;MGRNSRKRSLLRVLTRVVMGVGALTMMGSVPAMASNAGNVIELNVGAAEVLEGFEEIATAPSSDFGEEDSEEEEPESSLVMADVKNSLNVRAEASEEAEKVGLMYADCGGEILERAEGWTKIKSGNLIGWASNDYLLFGDEALELAESVGRTLATVDADALRVRKEPGEDAGIWGLIQKDETVEAIMEETTDDWLAIEYEGELGYISAEYVTTEFLVDNGETFEEIKERKKREQEERNKLIANFGPTAIGTTDEMLLAALVYCEAGNQCYEGKLAVASVVMNRVRSEAYPDTIAGVIYASGQFTPAGNGKVERRVELGVNEECIRAAREAISGISNIGTMTHFRRAGSREGYVIQDHVFW
;
A
#
# COMPACT_ATOMS: atom_id res chain seq x y z
N MET A 1 18.66 27.68 12.90
CA MET A 1 17.71 27.65 14.01
C MET A 1 16.38 26.94 13.68
N GLY A 2 16.21 26.39 12.46
CA GLY A 2 14.94 25.77 12.02
C GLY A 2 14.82 24.24 12.19
N ARG A 3 15.91 23.53 12.44
CA ARG A 3 15.91 22.04 12.49
C ARG A 3 15.40 21.45 13.84
N ASN A 4 15.63 22.16 14.96
CA ASN A 4 15.21 21.69 16.28
C ASN A 4 13.75 21.97 16.64
N SER A 5 13.08 22.89 15.93
CA SER A 5 11.66 23.18 16.15
C SER A 5 10.77 22.09 15.48
N ARG A 6 11.18 21.59 14.31
CA ARG A 6 10.46 20.51 13.60
C ARG A 6 10.52 19.17 14.35
N LYS A 7 11.67 18.82 14.96
CA LYS A 7 11.79 17.61 15.80
C LYS A 7 10.86 17.64 17.02
N ARG A 8 10.60 18.80 17.62
CA ARG A 8 9.71 18.93 18.80
C ARG A 8 8.23 18.84 18.45
N SER A 9 7.82 19.23 17.24
CA SER A 9 6.43 19.14 16.78
C SER A 9 6.07 17.69 16.42
N LEU A 10 6.93 16.99 15.68
CA LEU A 10 6.76 15.56 15.35
C LEU A 10 6.81 14.65 16.60
N LEU A 11 7.68 14.95 17.56
CA LEU A 11 7.75 14.19 18.82
C LEU A 11 6.47 14.30 19.65
N ARG A 12 5.74 15.43 19.57
CA ARG A 12 4.43 15.59 20.24
C ARG A 12 3.30 14.83 19.56
N VAL A 13 3.39 14.60 18.24
CA VAL A 13 2.47 13.74 17.49
C VAL A 13 2.75 12.28 17.81
N LEU A 14 4.02 11.88 17.85
CA LEU A 14 4.44 10.51 18.20
C LEU A 14 4.11 10.08 19.65
N THR A 15 4.08 11.01 20.62
CA THR A 15 3.72 10.69 22.02
C THR A 15 2.21 10.46 22.23
N ARG A 16 1.36 10.69 21.23
CA ARG A 16 -0.08 10.36 21.23
C ARG A 16 -0.43 9.17 20.34
N VAL A 17 0.56 8.49 19.78
CA VAL A 17 0.34 7.31 18.92
C VAL A 17 -0.12 6.14 19.79
N VAL A 18 -1.42 5.98 19.87
CA VAL A 18 -2.00 4.66 20.15
C VAL A 18 -1.77 3.84 18.89
N MET A 19 -0.87 2.88 18.93
CA MET A 19 -0.71 1.92 17.83
C MET A 19 -2.03 1.15 17.69
N GLY A 20 -2.94 1.71 16.89
CA GLY A 20 -4.18 1.05 16.52
C GLY A 20 -3.87 -0.06 15.52
N VAL A 21 -4.22 -1.28 15.89
CA VAL A 21 -4.23 -2.43 14.96
C VAL A 21 -5.34 -2.18 13.94
N GLY A 22 -5.03 -1.42 12.89
CA GLY A 22 -5.95 -1.15 11.79
C GLY A 22 -5.94 -2.29 10.78
N ALA A 23 -6.80 -3.29 10.96
CA ALA A 23 -7.18 -4.15 9.86
C ALA A 23 -8.02 -3.32 8.88
N LEU A 24 -7.45 -2.95 7.75
CA LEU A 24 -8.17 -2.31 6.65
C LEU A 24 -9.12 -3.34 6.02
N THR A 25 -10.33 -3.46 6.58
CA THR A 25 -11.42 -4.19 5.93
C THR A 25 -12.02 -3.27 4.86
N MET A 26 -11.73 -3.56 3.60
CA MET A 26 -12.48 -3.03 2.47
C MET A 26 -13.93 -3.45 2.60
N MET A 27 -14.82 -2.53 2.99
CA MET A 27 -16.27 -2.73 2.96
C MET A 27 -16.77 -2.71 1.52
N GLY A 28 -16.93 -3.90 0.94
CA GLY A 28 -17.85 -4.14 -0.14
C GLY A 28 -19.26 -4.25 0.43
N SER A 29 -20.15 -3.36 0.03
CA SER A 29 -21.58 -3.38 0.38
C SER A 29 -22.26 -4.64 -0.14
N VAL A 30 -22.80 -5.47 0.77
CA VAL A 30 -23.76 -6.56 0.45
C VAL A 30 -24.99 -6.40 1.34
N PRO A 31 -26.20 -6.54 0.80
CA PRO A 31 -27.43 -6.25 1.54
C PRO A 31 -27.77 -7.31 2.58
N ALA A 32 -28.39 -6.86 3.67
CA ALA A 32 -28.84 -7.61 4.82
C ALA A 32 -29.85 -8.72 4.47
N MET A 33 -29.66 -9.90 5.05
CA MET A 33 -30.73 -10.82 5.41
C MET A 33 -30.55 -11.28 6.86
N ALA A 34 -31.62 -11.14 7.61
CA ALA A 34 -31.72 -11.43 9.04
C ALA A 34 -31.72 -12.92 9.36
N SER A 35 -31.12 -13.36 10.46
CA SER A 35 -31.78 -13.87 11.65
C SER A 35 -30.88 -14.79 12.49
N ASN A 36 -30.95 -14.55 13.75
CA ASN A 36 -31.04 -15.41 14.93
C ASN A 36 -29.86 -15.48 15.89
N ALA A 37 -30.13 -14.82 16.99
CA ALA A 37 -29.87 -15.06 18.42
C ALA A 37 -28.80 -16.06 18.87
N GLY A 38 -27.94 -15.57 19.77
CA GLY A 38 -27.31 -16.40 20.78
C GLY A 38 -26.03 -15.85 21.42
N ASN A 39 -26.18 -15.33 22.62
CA ASN A 39 -25.18 -15.10 23.67
C ASN A 39 -24.15 -13.98 23.55
N VAL A 40 -24.56 -12.84 24.06
CA VAL A 40 -23.71 -11.77 24.60
C VAL A 40 -23.19 -12.20 25.96
N ILE A 41 -21.90 -12.28 26.17
CA ILE A 41 -21.27 -12.22 27.50
C ILE A 41 -20.74 -10.79 27.65
N GLU A 42 -21.46 -9.97 28.40
CA GLU A 42 -21.01 -8.70 28.93
C GLU A 42 -19.92 -8.96 29.97
N LEU A 43 -18.71 -8.49 29.71
CA LEU A 43 -17.70 -8.26 30.75
C LEU A 43 -17.61 -6.77 30.99
N ASN A 44 -18.45 -6.32 31.93
CA ASN A 44 -18.35 -5.05 32.59
C ASN A 44 -17.20 -5.12 33.58
N VAL A 45 -16.09 -4.38 33.33
CA VAL A 45 -15.13 -4.04 34.39
C VAL A 45 -14.99 -2.54 34.43
N GLY A 46 -15.60 -1.97 35.48
CA GLY A 46 -15.60 -0.55 35.76
C GLY A 46 -14.21 -0.02 36.07
N ALA A 47 -13.87 1.06 35.41
CA ALA A 47 -12.80 1.97 35.81
C ALA A 47 -13.42 3.16 36.55
N ALA A 48 -13.67 2.97 37.84
CA ALA A 48 -13.93 4.06 38.79
C ALA A 48 -13.80 3.50 40.20
N GLU A 49 -12.61 3.66 40.78
CA GLU A 49 -12.36 3.74 42.24
C GLU A 49 -10.85 3.60 42.50
N VAL A 50 -10.10 4.68 42.36
CA VAL A 50 -8.94 4.99 43.19
C VAL A 50 -8.66 6.50 43.01
N LEU A 51 -9.46 7.31 43.67
CA LEU A 51 -9.16 8.73 43.93
C LEU A 51 -9.82 9.14 45.24
N GLU A 52 -9.34 8.60 46.36
CA GLU A 52 -9.48 9.23 47.68
C GLU A 52 -8.33 8.76 48.55
N GLY A 53 -7.54 9.72 49.04
CA GLY A 53 -6.64 9.52 50.16
C GLY A 53 -5.22 10.01 49.98
N PHE A 54 -5.02 11.30 49.84
CA PHE A 54 -3.81 11.96 50.32
C PHE A 54 -4.17 13.36 50.83
N GLU A 55 -4.55 13.46 52.10
CA GLU A 55 -4.46 14.69 52.85
C GLU A 55 -3.14 14.73 53.67
N GLU A 56 -2.48 15.88 53.55
CA GLU A 56 -1.59 16.57 54.47
C GLU A 56 -0.59 15.78 55.33
N ILE A 57 0.70 16.01 55.08
CA ILE A 57 1.64 16.30 56.17
C ILE A 57 2.52 17.50 55.76
N ALA A 58 2.45 18.51 56.59
CA ALA A 58 3.15 19.77 56.46
C ALA A 58 4.57 19.74 57.08
N THR A 59 5.44 20.62 56.55
CA THR A 59 6.56 21.38 57.15
C THR A 59 7.88 20.69 57.52
N ALA A 60 8.89 21.02 56.67
CA ALA A 60 10.25 21.60 56.92
C ALA A 60 11.32 20.75 57.65
N PRO A 61 12.63 21.03 57.51
CA PRO A 61 13.30 22.14 56.83
C PRO A 61 14.45 21.72 55.88
N SER A 62 14.89 22.70 55.08
CA SER A 62 16.06 22.76 54.20
C SER A 62 17.33 22.08 54.73
N SER A 63 17.90 21.19 53.94
CA SER A 63 19.33 20.91 53.90
C SER A 63 19.78 20.74 52.47
N ASP A 64 20.71 21.58 52.11
CA ASP A 64 21.57 21.63 50.96
C ASP A 64 22.06 20.23 50.57
N PHE A 65 21.58 19.70 49.40
CA PHE A 65 22.18 18.57 48.70
C PHE A 65 22.24 18.92 47.22
N GLY A 66 23.44 18.77 46.69
CA GLY A 66 23.83 19.09 45.34
C GLY A 66 22.86 18.64 44.29
N GLU A 67 22.76 19.43 43.24
CA GLU A 67 22.19 19.07 41.96
C GLU A 67 22.96 17.85 41.44
N GLU A 68 22.49 16.64 41.73
CA GLU A 68 22.75 15.50 40.87
C GLU A 68 21.80 15.69 39.66
N ASP A 69 22.44 15.99 38.55
CA ASP A 69 21.84 15.97 37.20
C ASP A 69 21.35 14.54 36.99
N SER A 70 20.14 14.22 37.44
CA SER A 70 19.45 13.03 37.02
C SER A 70 19.03 13.29 35.56
N GLU A 71 19.84 12.83 34.62
CA GLU A 71 19.40 12.61 33.25
C GLU A 71 18.11 11.79 33.38
N GLU A 72 16.95 12.44 33.18
CA GLU A 72 15.70 11.75 32.99
C GLU A 72 15.90 10.94 31.70
N GLU A 73 16.18 9.63 31.82
CA GLU A 73 16.18 8.70 30.72
C GLU A 73 14.77 8.78 30.09
N GLU A 74 14.66 9.46 28.95
CA GLU A 74 13.44 9.42 28.15
C GLU A 74 13.09 7.94 27.91
N PRO A 75 11.81 7.54 28.05
CA PRO A 75 11.43 6.14 27.87
C PRO A 75 11.88 5.70 26.48
N GLU A 76 12.71 4.64 26.44
CA GLU A 76 13.17 4.05 25.18
C GLU A 76 11.97 3.80 24.26
N SER A 77 12.03 4.29 23.04
CA SER A 77 11.01 4.07 22.03
C SER A 77 10.73 2.57 21.89
N SER A 78 9.48 2.16 22.00
CA SER A 78 9.06 0.78 21.76
C SER A 78 9.05 0.40 20.27
N LEU A 79 9.36 1.35 19.38
CA LEU A 79 9.38 1.14 17.94
C LEU A 79 10.61 0.35 17.51
N VAL A 80 10.42 -0.59 16.59
CA VAL A 80 11.47 -1.29 15.85
C VAL A 80 11.15 -1.26 14.37
N MET A 81 12.17 -1.10 13.51
CA MET A 81 12.04 -1.11 12.05
C MET A 81 12.92 -2.20 11.44
N ALA A 82 12.45 -2.79 10.35
CA ALA A 82 13.22 -3.81 9.63
C ALA A 82 14.23 -3.16 8.68
N ASP A 83 15.54 -3.45 8.88
CA ASP A 83 16.63 -3.05 7.99
C ASP A 83 17.02 -4.21 7.08
N VAL A 84 16.23 -4.44 6.05
CA VAL A 84 16.45 -5.50 5.07
C VAL A 84 16.13 -5.03 3.66
N LYS A 85 16.76 -5.67 2.67
CA LYS A 85 16.47 -5.35 1.26
C LYS A 85 15.18 -5.96 0.74
N ASN A 86 14.79 -7.12 1.28
CA ASN A 86 13.61 -7.86 0.84
C ASN A 86 12.73 -8.22 2.03
N SER A 87 13.13 -9.19 2.84
CA SER A 87 12.35 -9.64 3.99
C SER A 87 13.20 -10.30 5.06
N LEU A 88 12.72 -10.20 6.30
CA LEU A 88 13.23 -10.83 7.50
C LEU A 88 12.26 -11.91 7.97
N ASN A 89 12.79 -13.09 8.33
CA ASN A 89 11.97 -14.13 8.93
C ASN A 89 11.69 -13.80 10.40
N VAL A 90 10.44 -13.84 10.78
CA VAL A 90 9.99 -13.80 12.17
C VAL A 90 9.68 -15.22 12.63
N ARG A 91 10.14 -15.59 13.84
CA ARG A 91 10.16 -16.97 14.35
C ARG A 91 9.36 -17.11 15.64
N ALA A 92 8.94 -18.33 15.94
CA ALA A 92 8.20 -18.63 17.17
C ALA A 92 9.07 -18.46 18.44
N GLU A 93 10.38 -18.73 18.36
CA GLU A 93 11.33 -18.63 19.46
C GLU A 93 12.60 -17.89 19.02
N ALA A 94 13.41 -17.42 19.99
CA ALA A 94 14.67 -16.70 19.77
C ALA A 94 15.79 -17.63 19.30
N SER A 95 15.64 -18.25 18.14
CA SER A 95 16.59 -19.23 17.57
C SER A 95 16.46 -19.32 16.06
N GLU A 96 17.59 -19.53 15.36
CA GLU A 96 17.60 -19.77 13.91
C GLU A 96 16.93 -21.08 13.49
N GLU A 97 16.86 -22.06 14.40
CA GLU A 97 16.24 -23.37 14.17
C GLU A 97 14.71 -23.33 14.41
N ALA A 98 14.19 -22.29 15.08
CA ALA A 98 12.78 -22.17 15.42
C ALA A 98 11.90 -22.02 14.17
N GLU A 99 10.65 -22.48 14.30
CA GLU A 99 9.63 -22.35 13.25
C GLU A 99 9.43 -20.89 12.83
N LYS A 100 9.34 -20.65 11.54
CA LYS A 100 9.02 -19.32 10.99
C LYS A 100 7.51 -19.10 11.07
N VAL A 101 7.10 -17.97 11.62
CA VAL A 101 5.68 -17.60 11.78
C VAL A 101 5.21 -16.54 10.78
N GLY A 102 6.15 -15.81 10.17
CA GLY A 102 5.83 -14.78 9.17
C GLY A 102 7.07 -14.06 8.65
N LEU A 103 6.83 -12.98 7.94
CA LEU A 103 7.86 -12.13 7.32
C LEU A 103 7.63 -10.66 7.68
N MET A 104 8.71 -9.92 8.00
CA MET A 104 8.75 -8.47 7.88
C MET A 104 9.47 -8.12 6.58
N TYR A 105 8.90 -7.23 5.79
CA TYR A 105 9.52 -6.72 4.57
C TYR A 105 10.40 -5.51 4.89
N ALA A 106 11.11 -5.00 3.88
CA ALA A 106 11.79 -3.71 3.98
C ALA A 106 10.79 -2.64 4.45
N ASP A 107 11.25 -1.73 5.28
CA ASP A 107 10.49 -0.59 5.78
C ASP A 107 9.28 -0.93 6.68
N CYS A 108 9.07 -2.21 7.01
CA CYS A 108 8.07 -2.61 8.00
C CYS A 108 8.52 -2.28 9.41
N GLY A 109 7.57 -1.78 10.22
CA GLY A 109 7.76 -1.51 11.64
C GLY A 109 6.98 -2.44 12.57
N GLY A 110 7.29 -2.34 13.86
CA GLY A 110 6.60 -3.09 14.90
C GLY A 110 6.88 -2.55 16.29
N GLU A 111 6.17 -3.10 17.26
CA GLU A 111 6.34 -2.83 18.69
C GLU A 111 7.24 -3.88 19.32
N ILE A 112 8.19 -3.45 20.16
CA ILE A 112 9.05 -4.33 20.93
C ILE A 112 8.25 -4.88 22.12
N LEU A 113 8.12 -6.21 22.20
CA LEU A 113 7.46 -6.88 23.33
C LEU A 113 8.46 -7.41 24.35
N GLU A 114 9.61 -7.95 23.90
CA GLU A 114 10.58 -8.61 24.75
C GLU A 114 11.96 -8.59 24.07
N ARG A 115 13.04 -8.49 24.84
CA ARG A 115 14.41 -8.57 24.33
C ARG A 115 15.12 -9.80 24.88
N ALA A 116 15.90 -10.46 24.04
CA ALA A 116 16.81 -11.55 24.40
C ALA A 116 18.16 -11.35 23.73
N GLU A 117 19.16 -12.17 24.06
CA GLU A 117 20.49 -12.07 23.46
C GLU A 117 20.41 -12.30 21.94
N GLY A 118 20.70 -11.27 21.14
CA GLY A 118 20.67 -11.30 19.67
C GLY A 118 19.28 -11.35 19.03
N TRP A 119 18.19 -11.33 19.81
CA TRP A 119 16.82 -11.44 19.34
C TRP A 119 15.89 -10.47 20.03
N THR A 120 14.90 -9.98 19.28
CA THR A 120 13.82 -9.16 19.82
C THR A 120 12.46 -9.76 19.42
N LYS A 121 11.59 -9.95 20.40
CA LYS A 121 10.19 -10.32 20.17
C LYS A 121 9.41 -9.07 19.80
N ILE A 122 8.77 -9.13 18.68
CA ILE A 122 8.07 -8.01 18.09
C ILE A 122 6.60 -8.32 17.85
N LYS A 123 5.80 -7.26 17.80
CA LYS A 123 4.44 -7.28 17.26
C LYS A 123 4.36 -6.30 16.10
N SER A 124 4.03 -6.78 14.91
CA SER A 124 3.87 -5.99 13.69
C SER A 124 2.56 -6.38 13.02
N GLY A 125 1.51 -5.58 13.24
CA GLY A 125 0.15 -5.97 12.91
C GLY A 125 -0.29 -7.22 13.67
N ASN A 126 -0.66 -8.28 12.94
CA ASN A 126 -1.03 -9.58 13.50
C ASN A 126 0.18 -10.51 13.69
N LEU A 127 1.34 -10.15 13.16
CA LEU A 127 2.57 -10.93 13.29
C LEU A 127 3.19 -10.73 14.67
N ILE A 128 3.31 -11.80 15.43
CA ILE A 128 4.01 -11.80 16.73
C ILE A 128 5.07 -12.89 16.69
N GLY A 129 6.31 -12.55 17.06
CA GLY A 129 7.39 -13.52 17.12
C GLY A 129 8.75 -12.86 17.28
N TRP A 130 9.79 -13.66 17.17
CA TRP A 130 11.19 -13.27 17.37
C TRP A 130 11.86 -12.95 16.05
N ALA A 131 12.54 -11.82 16.00
CA ALA A 131 13.37 -11.38 14.89
C ALA A 131 14.82 -11.18 15.36
N SER A 132 15.80 -11.48 14.50
CA SER A 132 17.21 -11.26 14.82
C SER A 132 17.53 -9.78 14.81
N ASN A 133 18.26 -9.33 15.84
CA ASN A 133 18.66 -7.93 16.01
C ASN A 133 19.58 -7.45 14.88
N ASP A 134 20.27 -8.33 14.18
CA ASP A 134 21.17 -7.98 13.05
C ASP A 134 20.45 -7.35 11.86
N TYR A 135 19.10 -7.45 11.85
CA TYR A 135 18.23 -6.96 10.76
C TYR A 135 17.18 -5.98 11.28
N LEU A 136 17.38 -5.41 12.45
CA LEU A 136 16.46 -4.48 13.08
C LEU A 136 17.16 -3.18 13.45
N LEU A 137 16.46 -2.06 13.28
CA LEU A 137 16.82 -0.74 13.79
C LEU A 137 16.03 -0.46 15.06
N PHE A 138 16.65 0.26 15.98
CA PHE A 138 16.10 0.64 17.28
C PHE A 138 16.32 2.12 17.56
N GLY A 139 15.59 2.67 18.51
CA GLY A 139 15.77 4.05 18.98
C GLY A 139 15.70 5.08 17.84
N ASP A 140 16.65 6.01 17.81
CA ASP A 140 16.67 7.11 16.85
C ASP A 140 16.77 6.64 15.40
N GLU A 141 17.51 5.57 15.10
CA GLU A 141 17.63 5.02 13.75
C GLU A 141 16.29 4.44 13.26
N ALA A 142 15.55 3.76 14.14
CA ALA A 142 14.21 3.28 13.81
C ALA A 142 13.22 4.43 13.58
N LEU A 143 13.29 5.49 14.39
CA LEU A 143 12.45 6.68 14.23
C LEU A 143 12.76 7.41 12.91
N GLU A 144 14.05 7.57 12.57
CA GLU A 144 14.46 8.24 11.32
C GLU A 144 13.97 7.46 10.08
N LEU A 145 14.08 6.13 10.10
CA LEU A 145 13.54 5.30 9.03
C LEU A 145 12.01 5.39 8.98
N ALA A 146 11.33 5.25 10.11
CA ALA A 146 9.87 5.36 10.19
C ALA A 146 9.36 6.70 9.65
N GLU A 147 10.00 7.83 10.01
CA GLU A 147 9.66 9.16 9.49
C GLU A 147 9.82 9.25 7.96
N SER A 148 10.77 8.52 7.38
CA SER A 148 11.04 8.56 5.94
C SER A 148 10.08 7.72 5.10
N VAL A 149 9.52 6.64 5.67
CA VAL A 149 8.68 5.66 4.95
C VAL A 149 7.24 5.62 5.45
N GLY A 150 6.99 6.16 6.65
CA GLY A 150 5.68 6.14 7.28
C GLY A 150 4.71 7.16 6.69
N ARG A 151 3.44 6.93 6.95
CA ARG A 151 2.33 7.76 6.49
C ARG A 151 1.54 8.27 7.69
N THR A 152 1.11 9.53 7.63
CA THR A 152 0.21 10.09 8.63
C THR A 152 -1.20 10.12 8.07
N LEU A 153 -2.11 9.39 8.69
CA LEU A 153 -3.53 9.45 8.36
C LEU A 153 -4.23 10.43 9.30
N ALA A 154 -5.16 11.21 8.76
CA ALA A 154 -6.00 12.14 9.50
C ALA A 154 -7.46 11.73 9.34
N THR A 155 -8.13 11.37 10.43
CA THR A 155 -9.55 11.04 10.46
C THR A 155 -10.35 12.25 10.93
N VAL A 156 -11.39 12.62 10.20
CA VAL A 156 -12.20 13.80 10.49
C VAL A 156 -13.17 13.53 11.64
N ASP A 157 -13.08 14.34 12.70
CA ASP A 157 -13.94 14.25 13.89
C ASP A 157 -15.21 15.13 13.79
N ALA A 158 -15.15 16.20 13.00
CA ALA A 158 -16.28 17.10 12.77
C ALA A 158 -17.29 16.51 11.78
N ASP A 159 -18.58 16.90 11.87
CA ASP A 159 -19.62 16.43 10.95
C ASP A 159 -19.28 16.70 9.48
N ALA A 160 -18.62 17.82 9.19
CA ALA A 160 -18.03 18.15 7.90
C ALA A 160 -16.88 19.13 8.07
N LEU A 161 -15.74 18.86 7.46
CA LEU A 161 -14.52 19.67 7.52
C LEU A 161 -14.24 20.30 6.17
N ARG A 162 -13.97 21.62 6.17
CA ARG A 162 -13.64 22.36 4.95
C ARG A 162 -12.21 22.07 4.52
N VAL A 163 -12.04 21.73 3.24
CA VAL A 163 -10.72 21.69 2.57
C VAL A 163 -10.48 23.05 1.95
N ARG A 164 -9.40 23.68 2.35
CA ARG A 164 -9.05 25.06 1.93
C ARG A 164 -7.87 25.05 0.97
N LYS A 165 -7.77 26.12 0.17
CA LYS A 165 -6.71 26.28 -0.83
C LYS A 165 -5.37 26.65 -0.22
N GLU A 166 -5.38 27.30 0.93
CA GLU A 166 -4.21 27.77 1.68
C GLU A 166 -4.47 27.58 3.19
N PRO A 167 -3.43 27.53 4.03
CA PRO A 167 -3.58 27.51 5.48
C PRO A 167 -4.24 28.81 5.96
N GLY A 168 -5.42 28.73 6.59
CA GLY A 168 -6.11 29.90 7.15
C GLY A 168 -7.63 29.84 7.01
N GLU A 169 -8.34 30.39 7.98
CA GLU A 169 -9.80 30.38 8.03
C GLU A 169 -10.49 31.21 6.93
N ASP A 170 -9.80 32.22 6.42
CA ASP A 170 -10.30 33.13 5.36
C ASP A 170 -9.95 32.61 3.95
N ALA A 171 -9.16 31.52 3.84
CA ALA A 171 -8.76 30.95 2.56
C ALA A 171 -9.96 30.36 1.79
N GLY A 172 -9.87 30.40 0.46
CA GLY A 172 -10.87 29.81 -0.42
C GLY A 172 -11.06 28.32 -0.15
N ILE A 173 -12.25 27.80 -0.40
CA ILE A 173 -12.62 26.42 -0.13
C ILE A 173 -12.56 25.63 -1.44
N TRP A 174 -11.95 24.42 -1.40
CA TRP A 174 -12.00 23.40 -2.45
C TRP A 174 -13.28 22.55 -2.32
N GLY A 175 -13.58 22.10 -1.10
CA GLY A 175 -14.68 21.19 -0.83
C GLY A 175 -14.84 20.87 0.65
N LEU A 176 -15.47 19.73 0.93
CA LEU A 176 -15.76 19.23 2.27
C LEU A 176 -15.40 17.76 2.37
N ILE A 177 -14.86 17.37 3.51
CA ILE A 177 -14.66 15.96 3.92
C ILE A 177 -15.67 15.67 5.05
N GLN A 178 -16.31 14.51 4.98
CA GLN A 178 -17.33 14.11 5.95
C GLN A 178 -16.69 13.52 7.20
N LYS A 179 -17.49 13.45 8.26
CA LYS A 179 -17.10 12.79 9.50
C LYS A 179 -16.68 11.35 9.24
N ASP A 180 -15.70 10.89 10.02
CA ASP A 180 -15.11 9.55 9.95
C ASP A 180 -14.41 9.21 8.62
N GLU A 181 -14.34 10.15 7.67
CA GLU A 181 -13.47 9.99 6.50
C GLU A 181 -12.00 10.18 6.91
N THR A 182 -11.14 9.32 6.34
CA THR A 182 -9.71 9.32 6.59
C THR A 182 -8.96 9.74 5.34
N VAL A 183 -8.03 10.67 5.49
CA VAL A 183 -7.18 11.19 4.42
C VAL A 183 -5.72 11.11 4.82
N GLU A 184 -4.82 10.98 3.86
CA GLU A 184 -3.37 10.98 4.10
C GLU A 184 -2.85 12.42 4.15
N ALA A 185 -2.07 12.75 5.18
CA ALA A 185 -1.46 14.05 5.35
C ALA A 185 -0.11 14.13 4.64
N ILE A 186 0.13 15.24 3.93
CA ILE A 186 1.40 15.57 3.27
C ILE A 186 2.24 16.35 4.29
N MET A 187 3.09 15.64 5.02
CA MET A 187 3.79 16.19 6.18
C MET A 187 4.77 17.33 5.85
N GLU A 188 5.34 17.35 4.63
CA GLU A 188 6.25 18.40 4.18
C GLU A 188 5.57 19.78 4.08
N GLU A 189 4.27 19.79 3.79
CA GLU A 189 3.45 21.00 3.59
C GLU A 189 2.54 21.31 4.78
N THR A 190 2.57 20.46 5.83
CA THR A 190 1.76 20.57 7.04
C THR A 190 2.37 21.59 8.03
N THR A 191 1.50 22.33 8.73
CA THR A 191 1.85 23.26 9.82
C THR A 191 1.26 22.81 11.14
N ASP A 192 1.53 23.49 12.26
CA ASP A 192 1.00 23.11 13.58
C ASP A 192 -0.55 23.15 13.63
N ASP A 193 -1.18 24.06 12.88
CA ASP A 193 -2.62 24.30 12.90
C ASP A 193 -3.35 23.72 11.67
N TRP A 194 -2.62 23.40 10.58
CA TRP A 194 -3.21 22.99 9.30
C TRP A 194 -2.47 21.79 8.73
N LEU A 195 -3.21 20.72 8.47
CA LEU A 195 -2.70 19.55 7.73
C LEU A 195 -2.88 19.75 6.23
N ALA A 196 -1.81 19.52 5.49
CA ALA A 196 -1.85 19.47 4.04
C ALA A 196 -2.29 18.07 3.58
N ILE A 197 -3.17 18.02 2.59
CA ILE A 197 -3.72 16.78 2.01
C ILE A 197 -3.83 16.90 0.49
N GLU A 198 -3.94 15.79 -0.21
CA GLU A 198 -4.40 15.79 -1.60
C GLU A 198 -5.92 15.73 -1.65
N TYR A 199 -6.55 16.67 -2.35
CA TYR A 199 -7.99 16.72 -2.55
C TYR A 199 -8.31 16.92 -4.03
N GLU A 200 -8.91 15.90 -4.67
CA GLU A 200 -9.25 15.89 -6.11
C GLU A 200 -8.06 16.21 -7.04
N GLY A 201 -6.83 15.85 -6.64
CA GLY A 201 -5.61 16.09 -7.40
C GLY A 201 -4.95 17.46 -7.14
N GLU A 202 -5.49 18.25 -6.23
CA GLU A 202 -4.97 19.55 -5.82
C GLU A 202 -4.51 19.51 -4.35
N LEU A 203 -3.53 20.37 -4.01
CA LEU A 203 -3.11 20.54 -2.64
C LEU A 203 -4.18 21.30 -1.85
N GLY A 204 -4.65 20.72 -0.76
CA GLY A 204 -5.62 21.31 0.12
C GLY A 204 -5.16 21.30 1.58
N TYR A 205 -5.83 22.09 2.43
CA TYR A 205 -5.50 22.22 3.85
C TYR A 205 -6.75 22.04 4.70
N ILE A 206 -6.63 21.23 5.75
CA ILE A 206 -7.66 21.01 6.76
C ILE A 206 -7.15 21.42 8.13
N SER A 207 -8.03 21.91 9.00
CA SER A 207 -7.65 22.34 10.35
C SER A 207 -7.32 21.12 11.22
N ALA A 208 -6.15 21.14 11.85
CA ALA A 208 -5.67 20.10 12.74
C ALA A 208 -6.54 19.91 14.00
N GLU A 209 -7.31 20.93 14.39
CA GLU A 209 -8.21 20.91 15.56
C GLU A 209 -9.37 19.90 15.42
N TYR A 210 -9.76 19.61 14.16
CA TYR A 210 -10.95 18.80 13.85
C TYR A 210 -10.60 17.42 13.29
N VAL A 211 -9.39 16.95 13.51
CA VAL A 211 -8.94 15.63 13.05
C VAL A 211 -8.16 14.90 14.12
N THR A 212 -8.30 13.60 14.14
CA THR A 212 -7.40 12.70 14.88
C THR A 212 -6.37 12.14 13.92
N THR A 213 -5.08 12.28 14.23
CA THR A 213 -3.99 11.79 13.40
C THR A 213 -3.42 10.50 13.94
N GLU A 214 -3.13 9.56 13.03
CA GLU A 214 -2.45 8.30 13.31
C GLU A 214 -1.24 8.17 12.39
N PHE A 215 -0.06 7.87 12.96
CA PHE A 215 1.14 7.59 12.20
C PHE A 215 1.28 6.09 11.97
N LEU A 216 1.42 5.69 10.72
CA LEU A 216 1.48 4.29 10.33
C LEU A 216 2.76 3.98 9.56
N VAL A 217 3.36 2.86 9.91
CA VAL A 217 4.36 2.17 9.12
C VAL A 217 3.79 0.85 8.62
N ASP A 218 4.30 0.33 7.52
CA ASP A 218 3.85 -0.96 7.01
C ASP A 218 4.13 -2.07 8.02
N ASN A 219 3.24 -3.06 8.07
CA ASN A 219 3.35 -4.19 8.99
C ASN A 219 3.93 -5.41 8.30
N GLY A 220 4.57 -6.27 9.08
CA GLY A 220 4.89 -7.63 8.67
C GLY A 220 3.63 -8.47 8.47
N GLU A 221 3.76 -9.58 7.76
CA GLU A 221 2.68 -10.51 7.47
C GLU A 221 2.95 -11.90 8.07
N THR A 222 1.94 -12.50 8.66
CA THR A 222 1.94 -13.93 9.00
C THR A 222 1.92 -14.79 7.73
N PHE A 223 2.39 -16.03 7.78
CA PHE A 223 2.27 -16.93 6.61
C PHE A 223 0.83 -17.22 6.20
N GLU A 224 -0.11 -17.11 7.12
CA GLU A 224 -1.53 -17.27 6.81
C GLU A 224 -2.05 -16.07 6.00
N GLU A 225 -1.71 -14.84 6.39
CA GLU A 225 -2.04 -13.63 5.64
C GLU A 225 -1.40 -13.63 4.25
N ILE A 226 -0.12 -14.02 4.14
CA ILE A 226 0.57 -14.16 2.85
C ILE A 226 -0.16 -15.17 1.95
N LYS A 227 -0.59 -16.30 2.51
CA LYS A 227 -1.34 -17.32 1.77
C LYS A 227 -2.70 -16.81 1.29
N GLU A 228 -3.42 -16.12 2.16
CA GLU A 228 -4.72 -15.54 1.83
C GLU A 228 -4.60 -14.41 0.79
N ARG A 229 -3.60 -13.54 0.92
CA ARG A 229 -3.30 -12.50 -0.07
C ARG A 229 -3.01 -13.11 -1.44
N LYS A 230 -2.11 -14.10 -1.49
CA LYS A 230 -1.79 -14.82 -2.75
C LYS A 230 -3.00 -15.53 -3.34
N LYS A 231 -3.88 -16.10 -2.49
CA LYS A 231 -5.12 -16.73 -2.94
C LYS A 231 -6.08 -15.71 -3.55
N ARG A 232 -6.27 -14.55 -2.90
CA ARG A 232 -7.10 -13.45 -3.44
C ARG A 232 -6.55 -12.94 -4.77
N GLU A 233 -5.26 -12.66 -4.84
CA GLU A 233 -4.59 -12.22 -6.07
C GLU A 233 -4.78 -13.25 -7.21
N GLN A 234 -4.68 -14.55 -6.89
CA GLN A 234 -4.90 -15.62 -7.86
C GLN A 234 -6.36 -15.72 -8.29
N GLU A 235 -7.31 -15.55 -7.37
CA GLU A 235 -8.76 -15.54 -7.69
C GLU A 235 -9.11 -14.33 -8.57
N GLU A 236 -8.58 -13.15 -8.29
CA GLU A 236 -8.75 -11.96 -9.12
C GLU A 236 -8.16 -12.16 -10.52
N ARG A 237 -6.94 -12.71 -10.58
CA ARG A 237 -6.32 -13.07 -11.85
C ARG A 237 -7.18 -14.05 -12.63
N ASN A 238 -7.74 -15.07 -11.97
CA ASN A 238 -8.59 -16.07 -12.61
C ASN A 238 -9.90 -15.47 -13.14
N LYS A 239 -10.48 -14.45 -12.46
CA LYS A 239 -11.66 -13.73 -12.96
C LYS A 239 -11.41 -12.99 -14.26
N LEU A 240 -10.17 -12.60 -14.54
CA LEU A 240 -9.77 -11.93 -15.77
C LEU A 240 -9.49 -12.90 -16.92
N ILE A 241 -9.31 -14.20 -16.63
CA ILE A 241 -9.13 -15.22 -17.66
C ILE A 241 -10.46 -15.42 -18.37
N ALA A 242 -10.48 -15.13 -19.66
CA ALA A 242 -11.64 -15.31 -20.52
C ALA A 242 -11.26 -16.19 -21.74
N ASN A 243 -12.24 -16.92 -22.25
CA ASN A 243 -12.11 -17.65 -23.49
C ASN A 243 -13.29 -17.30 -24.42
N PHE A 244 -12.98 -16.49 -25.42
CA PHE A 244 -13.95 -15.98 -26.39
C PHE A 244 -14.16 -16.91 -27.59
N GLY A 245 -13.46 -18.06 -27.61
CA GLY A 245 -13.41 -18.93 -28.79
C GLY A 245 -12.45 -18.47 -29.88
N PRO A 246 -12.09 -19.35 -30.80
CA PRO A 246 -11.13 -19.06 -31.87
C PRO A 246 -11.68 -18.07 -32.87
N THR A 247 -10.82 -17.18 -33.34
CA THR A 247 -11.09 -16.27 -34.47
C THR A 247 -10.43 -16.87 -35.70
N ALA A 248 -11.18 -16.95 -36.81
CA ALA A 248 -10.64 -17.48 -38.08
C ALA A 248 -9.66 -16.47 -38.69
N ILE A 249 -8.37 -16.77 -38.62
CA ILE A 249 -7.28 -15.87 -39.01
C ILE A 249 -6.23 -16.63 -39.84
N GLY A 250 -5.61 -15.93 -40.79
CA GLY A 250 -4.52 -16.47 -41.59
C GLY A 250 -3.17 -16.48 -40.83
N THR A 251 -2.23 -17.31 -41.30
CA THR A 251 -0.87 -17.40 -40.73
C THR A 251 -0.10 -16.07 -40.80
N THR A 252 -0.41 -15.22 -41.76
CA THR A 252 0.19 -13.88 -41.91
C THR A 252 -0.22 -12.98 -40.75
N ASP A 253 -1.48 -13.03 -40.30
CA ASP A 253 -1.99 -12.25 -39.20
C ASP A 253 -1.45 -12.74 -37.85
N GLU A 254 -1.24 -14.06 -37.68
CA GLU A 254 -0.57 -14.62 -36.49
C GLU A 254 0.85 -14.05 -36.35
N MET A 255 1.62 -14.06 -37.44
CA MET A 255 2.99 -13.50 -37.42
C MET A 255 3.01 -11.98 -37.21
N LEU A 256 2.05 -11.28 -37.78
CA LEU A 256 1.90 -9.82 -37.58
C LEU A 256 1.61 -9.48 -36.11
N LEU A 257 0.66 -10.20 -35.50
CA LEU A 257 0.34 -10.03 -34.10
C LEU A 257 1.55 -10.38 -33.20
N ALA A 258 2.23 -11.48 -33.45
CA ALA A 258 3.43 -11.88 -32.72
C ALA A 258 4.55 -10.84 -32.84
N ALA A 259 4.74 -10.23 -34.02
CA ALA A 259 5.72 -9.17 -34.24
C ALA A 259 5.38 -7.89 -33.44
N LEU A 260 4.09 -7.51 -33.40
CA LEU A 260 3.66 -6.40 -32.52
C LEU A 260 3.92 -6.70 -31.05
N VAL A 261 3.52 -7.89 -30.58
CA VAL A 261 3.79 -8.33 -29.19
C VAL A 261 5.27 -8.24 -28.86
N TYR A 262 6.14 -8.67 -29.78
CA TYR A 262 7.58 -8.53 -29.60
C TYR A 262 8.01 -7.06 -29.45
N CYS A 263 7.47 -6.17 -30.26
CA CYS A 263 7.84 -4.75 -30.23
C CYS A 263 7.35 -4.02 -28.97
N GLU A 264 6.19 -4.39 -28.45
CA GLU A 264 5.56 -3.75 -27.29
C GLU A 264 5.96 -4.42 -25.96
N ALA A 265 6.08 -5.75 -25.93
CA ALA A 265 6.23 -6.54 -24.71
C ALA A 265 7.33 -7.62 -24.80
N GLY A 266 8.30 -7.50 -25.72
CA GLY A 266 9.31 -8.53 -25.94
C GLY A 266 10.17 -8.88 -24.72
N ASN A 267 10.38 -7.94 -23.83
CA ASN A 267 11.12 -8.06 -22.56
C ASN A 267 10.22 -8.36 -21.35
N GLN A 268 8.90 -8.43 -21.53
CA GLN A 268 7.96 -8.74 -20.46
C GLN A 268 7.88 -10.25 -20.20
N CYS A 269 7.29 -10.63 -19.05
CA CYS A 269 6.89 -12.01 -18.78
C CYS A 269 5.87 -12.52 -19.80
N TYR A 270 5.63 -13.82 -19.80
CA TYR A 270 4.69 -14.43 -20.74
C TYR A 270 3.27 -13.84 -20.61
N GLU A 271 2.81 -13.61 -19.38
CA GLU A 271 1.52 -13.01 -19.09
C GLU A 271 1.39 -11.60 -19.68
N GLY A 272 2.46 -10.80 -19.65
CA GLY A 272 2.50 -9.47 -20.28
C GLY A 272 2.42 -9.54 -21.81
N LYS A 273 3.10 -10.51 -22.42
CA LYS A 273 3.02 -10.79 -23.87
C LYS A 273 1.60 -11.21 -24.29
N LEU A 274 0.99 -12.13 -23.52
CA LEU A 274 -0.40 -12.58 -23.76
C LEU A 274 -1.39 -11.42 -23.57
N ALA A 275 -1.17 -10.56 -22.58
CA ALA A 275 -2.04 -9.41 -22.32
C ALA A 275 -2.03 -8.41 -23.49
N VAL A 276 -0.86 -8.08 -24.04
CA VAL A 276 -0.75 -7.21 -25.23
C VAL A 276 -1.43 -7.85 -26.45
N ALA A 277 -1.23 -9.15 -26.71
CA ALA A 277 -1.94 -9.86 -27.74
C ALA A 277 -3.47 -9.85 -27.53
N SER A 278 -3.90 -10.02 -26.27
CA SER A 278 -5.31 -9.99 -25.88
C SER A 278 -5.96 -8.62 -26.13
N VAL A 279 -5.26 -7.50 -25.87
CA VAL A 279 -5.76 -6.16 -26.22
C VAL A 279 -6.10 -6.08 -27.71
N VAL A 280 -5.22 -6.54 -28.60
CA VAL A 280 -5.47 -6.51 -30.03
C VAL A 280 -6.70 -7.37 -30.40
N MET A 281 -6.80 -8.58 -29.85
CA MET A 281 -7.91 -9.48 -30.12
C MET A 281 -9.23 -8.97 -29.51
N ASN A 282 -9.20 -8.31 -28.36
CA ASN A 282 -10.38 -7.68 -27.77
C ASN A 282 -10.87 -6.52 -28.65
N ARG A 283 -9.95 -5.73 -29.24
CA ARG A 283 -10.30 -4.68 -30.19
C ARG A 283 -10.92 -5.27 -31.48
N VAL A 284 -10.34 -6.34 -32.05
CA VAL A 284 -10.91 -7.03 -33.20
C VAL A 284 -12.34 -7.53 -32.95
N ARG A 285 -12.67 -7.92 -31.74
CA ARG A 285 -14.01 -8.39 -31.31
C ARG A 285 -14.97 -7.26 -30.98
N SER A 286 -14.47 -6.04 -30.85
CA SER A 286 -15.25 -4.87 -30.43
C SER A 286 -15.70 -4.06 -31.64
N GLU A 287 -16.98 -3.72 -31.72
CA GLU A 287 -17.56 -2.85 -32.77
C GLU A 287 -16.91 -1.43 -32.81
N ALA A 288 -16.20 -1.01 -31.75
CA ALA A 288 -15.53 0.27 -31.72
C ALA A 288 -14.19 0.33 -32.46
N TYR A 289 -13.69 -0.81 -32.96
CA TYR A 289 -12.41 -0.95 -33.65
C TYR A 289 -12.55 -1.71 -34.96
N PRO A 290 -11.50 -1.68 -35.80
CA PRO A 290 -11.47 -2.54 -37.01
C PRO A 290 -11.60 -4.03 -36.66
N ASP A 291 -12.28 -4.79 -37.49
CA ASP A 291 -12.58 -6.21 -37.29
C ASP A 291 -11.45 -7.18 -37.73
N THR A 292 -10.29 -6.64 -38.07
CA THR A 292 -9.11 -7.43 -38.48
C THR A 292 -7.87 -7.05 -37.65
N ILE A 293 -6.98 -8.02 -37.44
CA ILE A 293 -5.70 -7.79 -36.73
C ILE A 293 -4.89 -6.69 -37.42
N ALA A 294 -4.75 -6.76 -38.75
CA ALA A 294 -4.04 -5.72 -39.48
C ALA A 294 -4.72 -4.35 -39.34
N GLY A 295 -6.04 -4.31 -39.44
CA GLY A 295 -6.81 -3.06 -39.23
C GLY A 295 -6.59 -2.44 -37.88
N VAL A 296 -6.56 -3.23 -36.81
CA VAL A 296 -6.29 -2.74 -35.42
C VAL A 296 -4.85 -2.30 -35.27
N ILE A 297 -3.87 -3.07 -35.78
CA ILE A 297 -2.45 -2.80 -35.63
C ILE A 297 -2.05 -1.53 -36.39
N TYR A 298 -2.54 -1.33 -37.60
CA TYR A 298 -2.21 -0.18 -38.44
C TYR A 298 -3.17 1.02 -38.28
N ALA A 299 -4.16 0.93 -37.42
CA ALA A 299 -5.01 2.08 -37.13
C ALA A 299 -4.17 3.27 -36.62
N SER A 300 -4.46 4.46 -37.13
CA SER A 300 -3.66 5.66 -36.86
C SER A 300 -3.56 5.94 -35.36
N GLY A 301 -2.33 6.10 -34.87
CA GLY A 301 -2.04 6.46 -33.48
C GLY A 301 -2.21 5.33 -32.45
N GLN A 302 -2.50 4.11 -32.85
CA GLN A 302 -2.72 3.00 -31.91
C GLN A 302 -1.41 2.36 -31.43
N PHE A 303 -0.49 2.04 -32.34
CA PHE A 303 0.78 1.40 -32.01
C PHE A 303 1.94 2.10 -32.70
N THR A 304 2.82 2.72 -31.91
CA THR A 304 3.99 3.42 -32.43
C THR A 304 4.90 2.51 -33.30
N PRO A 305 5.17 1.25 -32.93
CA PRO A 305 6.00 0.35 -33.73
C PRO A 305 5.39 0.02 -35.11
N ALA A 306 4.07 0.00 -35.24
CA ALA A 306 3.41 -0.20 -36.53
C ALA A 306 3.55 1.03 -37.43
N GLY A 307 3.40 2.23 -36.86
CA GLY A 307 3.51 3.50 -37.59
C GLY A 307 4.93 3.83 -38.08
N ASN A 308 5.97 3.20 -37.56
CA ASN A 308 7.38 3.47 -37.88
C ASN A 308 8.10 2.28 -38.59
N GLY A 309 7.34 1.24 -39.04
CA GLY A 309 7.88 0.10 -39.79
C GLY A 309 8.64 -0.95 -38.95
N LYS A 310 8.60 -0.86 -37.61
CA LYS A 310 9.30 -1.83 -36.74
C LYS A 310 8.61 -3.19 -36.71
N VAL A 311 7.29 -3.21 -36.88
CA VAL A 311 6.51 -4.46 -36.87
C VAL A 311 6.83 -5.27 -38.15
N GLU A 312 6.83 -4.64 -39.32
CA GLU A 312 7.17 -5.28 -40.61
C GLU A 312 8.60 -5.83 -40.55
N ARG A 313 9.53 -5.00 -40.10
CA ARG A 313 10.92 -5.42 -39.95
C ARG A 313 11.05 -6.62 -39.02
N ARG A 314 10.23 -6.69 -37.97
CA ARG A 314 10.23 -7.81 -37.01
C ARG A 314 9.68 -9.08 -37.65
N VAL A 315 8.65 -8.99 -38.50
CA VAL A 315 8.14 -10.12 -39.28
C VAL A 315 9.25 -10.69 -40.17
N GLU A 316 10.02 -9.83 -40.88
CA GLU A 316 11.11 -10.26 -41.75
C GLU A 316 12.28 -10.92 -41.00
N LEU A 317 12.64 -10.40 -39.82
CA LEU A 317 13.73 -10.90 -38.98
C LEU A 317 13.36 -12.15 -38.17
N GLY A 318 12.07 -12.49 -38.14
CA GLY A 318 11.51 -13.57 -37.32
C GLY A 318 11.17 -13.10 -35.90
N VAL A 319 10.27 -13.80 -35.23
CA VAL A 319 9.74 -13.54 -33.92
C VAL A 319 10.07 -14.70 -32.98
N ASN A 320 10.33 -14.46 -31.72
CA ASN A 320 10.59 -15.53 -30.76
C ASN A 320 9.34 -16.36 -30.45
N GLU A 321 9.55 -17.62 -30.05
CA GLU A 321 8.49 -18.61 -29.81
C GLU A 321 7.47 -18.18 -28.76
N GLU A 322 7.87 -17.44 -27.75
CA GLU A 322 6.96 -16.98 -26.70
C GLU A 322 5.95 -15.96 -27.23
N CYS A 323 6.39 -15.02 -28.07
CA CYS A 323 5.49 -14.05 -28.71
C CYS A 323 4.55 -14.71 -29.71
N ILE A 324 5.03 -15.72 -30.44
CA ILE A 324 4.21 -16.52 -31.36
C ILE A 324 3.16 -17.29 -30.56
N ARG A 325 3.54 -17.93 -29.46
CA ARG A 325 2.63 -18.64 -28.57
C ARG A 325 1.57 -17.71 -27.98
N ALA A 326 1.96 -16.53 -27.48
CA ALA A 326 1.03 -15.55 -26.95
C ALA A 326 0.02 -15.06 -28.00
N ALA A 327 0.48 -14.76 -29.21
CA ALA A 327 -0.40 -14.41 -30.34
C ALA A 327 -1.38 -15.53 -30.64
N ARG A 328 -0.90 -16.77 -30.76
CA ARG A 328 -1.74 -17.95 -31.05
C ARG A 328 -2.79 -18.21 -29.97
N GLU A 329 -2.42 -18.09 -28.69
CA GLU A 329 -3.37 -18.24 -27.58
C GLU A 329 -4.45 -17.15 -27.59
N ALA A 330 -4.07 -15.88 -27.84
CA ALA A 330 -5.04 -14.78 -27.94
C ALA A 330 -5.98 -14.96 -29.15
N ILE A 331 -5.47 -15.45 -30.29
CA ILE A 331 -6.26 -15.80 -31.50
C ILE A 331 -7.22 -16.95 -31.18
N SER A 332 -6.79 -17.96 -30.42
CA SER A 332 -7.65 -19.05 -29.98
C SER A 332 -8.75 -18.63 -28.99
N GLY A 333 -8.74 -17.40 -28.57
CA GLY A 333 -9.76 -16.80 -27.71
C GLY A 333 -9.34 -16.61 -26.26
N ILE A 334 -8.13 -17.03 -25.86
CA ILE A 334 -7.66 -16.89 -24.48
C ILE A 334 -7.27 -15.43 -24.23
N SER A 335 -7.77 -14.88 -23.11
CA SER A 335 -7.39 -13.57 -22.61
C SER A 335 -7.11 -13.66 -21.11
N ASN A 336 -6.06 -13.01 -20.64
CA ASN A 336 -5.72 -12.88 -19.23
C ASN A 336 -6.00 -11.47 -18.67
N ILE A 337 -6.67 -10.63 -19.46
CA ILE A 337 -7.08 -9.27 -19.13
C ILE A 337 -8.59 -9.03 -19.36
N GLY A 338 -9.38 -10.11 -19.39
CA GLY A 338 -10.82 -10.02 -19.70
C GLY A 338 -11.08 -9.32 -21.03
N THR A 339 -11.92 -8.29 -21.03
CA THR A 339 -12.31 -7.50 -22.21
C THR A 339 -11.56 -6.18 -22.36
N MET A 340 -10.51 -5.94 -21.58
CA MET A 340 -9.74 -4.68 -21.62
C MET A 340 -9.16 -4.44 -23.02
N THR A 341 -9.28 -3.20 -23.49
CA THR A 341 -8.88 -2.80 -24.85
C THR A 341 -7.75 -1.78 -24.88
N HIS A 342 -7.26 -1.35 -23.73
CA HIS A 342 -6.22 -0.35 -23.63
C HIS A 342 -5.05 -0.85 -22.76
N PHE A 343 -3.86 -0.35 -23.06
CA PHE A 343 -2.71 -0.49 -22.16
C PHE A 343 -1.73 0.67 -22.38
N ARG A 344 -0.88 0.88 -21.41
CA ARG A 344 0.30 1.75 -21.49
C ARG A 344 1.32 1.30 -20.47
N ARG A 345 2.48 1.96 -20.46
CA ARG A 345 3.47 1.78 -19.38
C ARG A 345 2.83 2.11 -18.03
N ALA A 346 3.08 1.27 -17.02
CA ALA A 346 2.60 1.46 -15.66
C ALA A 346 3.12 2.79 -15.07
N GLY A 347 2.30 3.41 -14.25
CA GLY A 347 2.52 4.71 -13.64
C GLY A 347 1.29 5.08 -12.81
N SER A 348 0.92 6.34 -12.74
CA SER A 348 -0.23 6.85 -11.97
C SER A 348 -1.62 6.43 -12.48
N ARG A 349 -1.72 5.71 -13.62
CA ARG A 349 -3.02 5.23 -14.15
C ARG A 349 -3.47 4.01 -13.37
N GLU A 350 -4.69 4.05 -12.86
CA GLU A 350 -5.37 2.89 -12.28
C GLU A 350 -5.72 1.86 -13.36
N GLY A 351 -5.63 0.57 -13.00
CA GLY A 351 -5.93 -0.55 -13.88
C GLY A 351 -5.22 -1.82 -13.44
N TYR A 352 -5.37 -2.88 -14.22
CA TYR A 352 -4.71 -4.16 -13.96
C TYR A 352 -3.25 -4.11 -14.43
N VAL A 353 -2.32 -4.24 -13.49
CA VAL A 353 -0.87 -4.13 -13.76
C VAL A 353 -0.25 -5.51 -13.98
N ILE A 354 0.49 -5.66 -15.08
CA ILE A 354 1.38 -6.80 -15.33
C ILE A 354 2.75 -6.24 -15.67
N GLN A 355 3.72 -6.41 -14.78
CA GLN A 355 5.07 -5.82 -14.87
C GLN A 355 5.03 -4.32 -15.22
N ASP A 356 5.56 -3.94 -16.37
CA ASP A 356 5.71 -2.54 -16.79
C ASP A 356 4.47 -1.98 -17.50
N HIS A 357 3.38 -2.73 -17.59
CA HIS A 357 2.16 -2.30 -18.27
C HIS A 357 0.94 -2.28 -17.35
N VAL A 358 0.08 -1.28 -17.54
CA VAL A 358 -1.26 -1.19 -16.94
C VAL A 358 -2.31 -1.33 -18.04
N PHE A 359 -3.33 -2.16 -17.78
CA PHE A 359 -4.43 -2.51 -18.71
C PHE A 359 -5.77 -2.03 -18.15
N TRP A 360 -6.69 -1.51 -19.00
CA TRP A 360 -8.03 -1.06 -18.60
C TRP A 360 -9.08 -1.18 -19.73
#